data_820900add25618445d951dccab458a33
#
_entry.id   820900add25618445d951dccab458a33
#
_cell.length_a   1.000
_cell.length_b   1.000
_cell.length_c   1.000
_cell.angle_alpha   90.00
_cell.angle_beta   90.00
_cell.angle_gamma   90.00
#
_symmetry.space_group_name_H-M   'P 1'
#
loop_
_entity.id
_entity.type
_entity.pdbx_description
1 polymer ?
#
loop_
_entity_poly.entity_id
_entity_poly.type
_entity_poly.pdbx_seq_one_letter_code
_entity_poly.pdbx_strand_id
1 'polypeptide(L)'
;MIKRIVRMTFRPEAVEAFRNEVFEQSKDRIRAFPGCRHMELLQQHGQPHILFTLSIWESETALESYRQSELFRSTWARTKAGFAEKAEAWTVEVVDAPQAVSGTDFSGR
;
A
#
# COMPACT_ATOMS: atom_id res chain seq x y z
N MET A 1 -10.72 10.04 6.94
CA MET A 1 -9.96 8.95 6.35
C MET A 1 -8.57 9.38 5.99
N ILE A 2 -7.61 8.54 6.27
CA ILE A 2 -6.22 8.79 5.98
C ILE A 2 -5.80 7.86 4.84
N LYS A 3 -5.08 8.39 3.87
CA LYS A 3 -4.51 7.56 2.81
C LYS A 3 -3.00 7.56 2.94
N ARG A 4 -2.40 6.40 2.75
CA ARG A 4 -0.96 6.24 2.79
C ARG A 4 -0.49 5.79 1.42
N ILE A 5 0.42 6.54 0.83
CA ILE A 5 0.96 6.23 -0.50
C ILE A 5 2.44 6.00 -0.32
N VAL A 6 2.93 4.83 -0.77
CA VAL A 6 4.35 4.50 -0.67
C VAL A 6 4.85 4.18 -2.07
N ARG A 7 5.89 4.89 -2.51
CA ARG A 7 6.53 4.62 -3.78
C ARG A 7 7.80 3.83 -3.54
N MET A 8 7.90 2.70 -4.22
CA MET A 8 9.00 1.75 -4.03
C MET A 8 9.67 1.49 -5.36
N THR A 9 10.98 1.76 -5.43
CA THR A 9 11.76 1.46 -6.62
C THR A 9 12.60 0.25 -6.33
N PHE A 10 12.28 -0.85 -7.00
CA PHE A 10 12.97 -2.13 -6.79
C PHE A 10 14.09 -2.31 -7.80
N ARG A 11 15.06 -3.13 -7.44
CA ARG A 11 15.94 -3.66 -8.46
C ARG A 11 15.09 -4.51 -9.38
N PRO A 12 15.26 -4.41 -10.70
CA PRO A 12 14.37 -5.12 -11.63
C PRO A 12 14.27 -6.61 -11.33
N GLU A 13 15.37 -7.25 -10.94
CA GLU A 13 15.35 -8.70 -10.68
C GLU A 13 14.64 -9.04 -9.37
N ALA A 14 14.35 -8.06 -8.52
CA ALA A 14 13.71 -8.32 -7.23
C ALA A 14 12.19 -8.16 -7.27
N VAL A 15 11.64 -7.64 -8.35
CA VAL A 15 10.21 -7.32 -8.42
C VAL A 15 9.35 -8.57 -8.29
N GLU A 16 9.71 -9.61 -9.02
CA GLU A 16 8.90 -10.83 -9.03
C GLU A 16 8.86 -11.48 -7.67
N ALA A 17 9.99 -11.54 -6.98
CA ALA A 17 10.03 -12.11 -5.63
C ALA A 17 9.18 -11.29 -4.67
N PHE A 18 9.24 -9.96 -4.79
CA PHE A 18 8.39 -9.14 -3.93
C PHE A 18 6.92 -9.43 -4.18
N ARG A 19 6.49 -9.44 -5.45
CA ARG A 19 5.08 -9.61 -5.76
C ARG A 19 4.56 -10.99 -5.38
N ASN A 20 5.34 -12.02 -5.66
CA ASN A 20 4.87 -13.39 -5.51
C ASN A 20 5.09 -13.97 -4.12
N GLU A 21 6.00 -13.40 -3.35
CA GLU A 21 6.32 -13.91 -2.03
C GLU A 21 5.95 -12.92 -0.95
N VAL A 22 6.56 -11.74 -0.94
CA VAL A 22 6.33 -10.82 0.16
C VAL A 22 4.90 -10.29 0.15
N PHE A 23 4.47 -9.74 -0.98
CA PHE A 23 3.14 -9.14 -1.07
C PHE A 23 2.06 -10.21 -0.97
N GLU A 24 2.21 -11.28 -1.69
CA GLU A 24 1.20 -12.33 -1.70
C GLU A 24 1.00 -12.93 -0.31
N GLN A 25 2.06 -13.08 0.45
CA GLN A 25 1.99 -13.67 1.79
C GLN A 25 1.47 -12.70 2.84
N SER A 26 1.55 -11.40 2.60
CA SER A 26 1.20 -10.41 3.62
C SER A 26 -0.09 -9.66 3.36
N LYS A 27 -0.56 -9.63 2.11
CA LYS A 27 -1.65 -8.72 1.72
C LYS A 27 -2.92 -8.94 2.52
N ASP A 28 -3.32 -10.19 2.74
CA ASP A 28 -4.57 -10.46 3.46
C ASP A 28 -4.48 -10.04 4.91
N ARG A 29 -3.32 -10.23 5.52
CA ARG A 29 -3.14 -9.82 6.91
C ARG A 29 -3.12 -8.30 7.05
N ILE A 30 -2.54 -7.61 6.07
CA ILE A 30 -2.56 -6.15 6.09
C ILE A 30 -3.98 -5.65 5.91
N ARG A 31 -4.71 -6.22 4.96
CA ARG A 31 -6.09 -5.81 4.70
C ARG A 31 -7.01 -6.07 5.87
N ALA A 32 -6.67 -7.07 6.68
CA ALA A 32 -7.46 -7.41 7.87
C ALA A 32 -6.99 -6.67 9.13
N PHE A 33 -5.95 -5.87 9.03
CA PHE A 33 -5.46 -5.15 10.20
C PHE A 33 -6.50 -4.14 10.66
N PRO A 34 -6.72 -4.02 11.99
CA PRO A 34 -7.74 -3.11 12.50
C PRO A 34 -7.57 -1.69 11.97
N GLY A 35 -8.63 -1.15 11.39
CA GLY A 35 -8.62 0.19 10.83
C GLY A 35 -8.20 0.27 9.38
N CYS A 36 -7.73 -0.82 8.79
CA CYS A 36 -7.39 -0.83 7.37
C CYS A 36 -8.68 -1.00 6.57
N ARG A 37 -8.97 -0.04 5.72
CA ARG A 37 -10.18 -0.06 4.89
C ARG A 37 -9.89 -0.50 3.48
N HIS A 38 -8.65 -0.36 3.03
CA HIS A 38 -8.31 -0.66 1.64
C HIS A 38 -6.80 -0.71 1.53
N MET A 39 -6.30 -1.60 0.69
CA MET A 39 -4.87 -1.61 0.36
C MET A 39 -4.71 -2.25 -1.00
N GLU A 40 -4.05 -1.55 -1.89
CA GLU A 40 -3.81 -2.05 -3.24
C GLU A 40 -2.36 -1.82 -3.63
N LEU A 41 -1.89 -2.65 -4.54
CA LEU A 41 -0.55 -2.54 -5.10
C LEU A 41 -0.68 -2.03 -6.52
N LEU A 42 0.06 -0.98 -6.84
CA LEU A 42 0.01 -0.33 -8.15
C LEU A 42 1.38 -0.38 -8.78
N GLN A 43 1.40 -0.31 -10.10
CA GLN A 43 2.64 -0.28 -10.86
C GLN A 43 2.65 0.99 -11.69
N GLN A 44 3.79 1.67 -11.73
CA GLN A 44 3.91 2.85 -12.59
C GLN A 44 3.84 2.39 -14.03
N HIS A 45 2.97 3.04 -14.80
CA HIS A 45 2.80 2.67 -16.19
C HIS A 45 4.13 2.77 -16.94
N GLY A 46 4.51 1.69 -17.61
CA GLY A 46 5.75 1.66 -18.36
C GLY A 46 7.01 1.43 -17.54
N GLN A 47 6.87 1.29 -16.20
CA GLN A 47 8.02 1.12 -15.33
C GLN A 47 7.73 -0.01 -14.35
N PRO A 48 7.88 -1.27 -14.78
CA PRO A 48 7.46 -2.40 -13.94
C PRO A 48 8.23 -2.56 -12.63
N HIS A 49 9.36 -1.89 -12.48
CA HIS A 49 10.14 -1.97 -11.25
C HIS A 49 9.78 -0.87 -10.26
N ILE A 50 8.83 0.00 -10.58
CA ILE A 50 8.36 1.04 -9.67
C ILE A 50 6.94 0.71 -9.26
N LEU A 51 6.76 0.38 -7.99
CA LEU A 51 5.47 -0.01 -7.47
C LEU A 51 5.03 0.94 -6.37
N PHE A 52 3.72 1.01 -6.17
CA PHE A 52 3.15 1.83 -5.11
C PHE A 52 2.21 0.96 -4.30
N THR A 53 2.15 1.23 -3.01
CA THR A 53 0.99 0.79 -2.25
C THR A 53 0.14 2.01 -1.95
N LEU A 54 -1.17 1.84 -2.07
CA LEU A 54 -2.12 2.84 -1.65
C LEU A 54 -3.01 2.16 -0.62
N SER A 55 -3.00 2.68 0.61
CA SER A 55 -3.82 2.11 1.66
C SER A 55 -4.67 3.22 2.28
N ILE A 56 -5.83 2.83 2.79
CA ILE A 56 -6.78 3.75 3.38
C ILE A 56 -7.06 3.27 4.79
N TRP A 57 -6.97 4.19 5.75
CA TRP A 57 -7.08 3.89 7.17
C TRP A 57 -8.14 4.74 7.82
N GLU A 58 -8.79 4.19 8.83
CA GLU A 58 -9.86 4.91 9.51
C GLU A 58 -9.35 6.17 10.21
N SER A 59 -8.11 6.13 10.67
CA SER A 59 -7.54 7.25 11.41
C SER A 59 -6.02 7.17 11.37
N GLU A 60 -5.40 8.27 11.74
CA GLU A 60 -3.96 8.29 11.89
C GLU A 60 -3.50 7.30 12.96
N THR A 61 -4.28 7.17 14.03
CA THR A 61 -3.96 6.23 15.10
C THR A 61 -3.94 4.80 14.58
N ALA A 62 -4.90 4.44 13.73
CA ALA A 62 -4.94 3.09 13.15
C ALA A 62 -3.71 2.85 12.28
N LEU A 63 -3.35 3.82 11.46
CA LEU A 63 -2.16 3.70 10.61
C LEU A 63 -0.91 3.54 11.46
N GLU A 64 -0.80 4.33 12.52
CA GLU A 64 0.38 4.26 13.38
C GLU A 64 0.45 2.92 14.11
N SER A 65 -0.70 2.40 14.55
CA SER A 65 -0.73 1.06 15.17
C SER A 65 -0.19 0.01 14.20
N TYR A 66 -0.59 0.11 12.94
CA TYR A 66 -0.07 -0.81 11.94
C TYR A 66 1.44 -0.65 11.78
N ARG A 67 1.92 0.58 11.69
CA ARG A 67 3.35 0.83 11.48
C ARG A 67 4.21 0.38 12.66
N GLN A 68 3.62 0.27 13.85
CA GLN A 68 4.31 -0.23 15.04
C GLN A 68 4.21 -1.75 15.17
N SER A 69 3.45 -2.41 14.31
CA SER A 69 3.17 -3.82 14.48
C SER A 69 4.31 -4.69 13.97
N GLU A 70 4.35 -5.91 14.47
CA GLU A 70 5.31 -6.91 13.98
C GLU A 70 5.04 -7.23 12.51
N LEU A 71 3.78 -7.26 12.13
CA LEU A 71 3.41 -7.49 10.74
C LEU A 71 4.08 -6.48 9.82
N PHE A 72 3.99 -5.20 10.17
CA PHE A 72 4.60 -4.16 9.36
C PHE A 72 6.12 -4.31 9.36
N ARG A 73 6.72 -4.48 10.53
CA ARG A 73 8.17 -4.50 10.63
C ARG A 73 8.77 -5.64 9.82
N SER A 74 8.20 -6.83 9.93
CA SER A 74 8.74 -7.97 9.21
C SER A 74 8.50 -7.84 7.70
N THR A 75 7.31 -7.41 7.32
CA THR A 75 6.98 -7.23 5.91
C THR A 75 7.85 -6.15 5.29
N TRP A 76 8.02 -5.04 6.00
CA TRP A 76 8.81 -3.93 5.47
C TRP A 76 10.28 -4.30 5.32
N ALA A 77 10.83 -5.05 6.27
CA ALA A 77 12.22 -5.49 6.18
C ALA A 77 12.44 -6.34 4.93
N ARG A 78 11.51 -7.26 4.66
CA ARG A 78 11.59 -8.09 3.47
C ARG A 78 11.41 -7.28 2.19
N THR A 79 10.56 -6.28 2.25
CA THR A 79 10.30 -5.41 1.10
C THR A 79 11.53 -4.57 0.76
N LYS A 80 12.13 -3.96 1.77
CA LYS A 80 13.30 -3.11 1.56
C LYS A 80 14.48 -3.87 0.97
N ALA A 81 14.56 -5.15 1.24
CA ALA A 81 15.69 -5.95 0.75
C ALA A 81 15.79 -5.93 -0.77
N GLY A 82 14.69 -5.62 -1.47
CA GLY A 82 14.69 -5.59 -2.93
C GLY A 82 14.85 -4.19 -3.53
N PHE A 83 15.00 -3.17 -2.73
CA PHE A 83 15.02 -1.80 -3.22
C PHE A 83 16.31 -1.46 -3.98
N ALA A 84 16.14 -0.69 -5.06
CA ALA A 84 17.25 -0.04 -5.75
C ALA A 84 17.46 1.35 -5.20
N GLU A 85 16.39 1.97 -4.69
CA GLU A 85 16.41 3.34 -4.16
C GLU A 85 15.58 3.38 -2.89
N LYS A 86 15.81 4.42 -2.11
CA LYS A 86 15.04 4.64 -0.89
C LYS A 86 13.58 4.88 -1.24
N ALA A 87 12.68 4.31 -0.46
CA ALA A 87 11.26 4.50 -0.68
C ALA A 87 10.85 5.92 -0.28
N GLU A 88 9.78 6.39 -0.91
CA GLU A 88 9.14 7.65 -0.54
C GLU A 88 7.72 7.34 -0.06
N ALA A 89 7.26 8.11 0.91
CA ALA A 89 5.94 7.84 1.46
C ALA A 89 5.25 9.15 1.82
N TRP A 90 3.93 9.14 1.64
CA TRP A 90 3.10 10.30 1.96
C TRP A 90 1.88 9.83 2.74
N THR A 91 1.52 10.60 3.76
CA THR A 91 0.28 10.41 4.49
C THR A 91 -0.58 11.61 4.17
N VAL A 92 -1.75 11.37 3.60
CA VAL A 92 -2.63 12.46 3.16
C VAL A 92 -4.03 12.24 3.71
N GLU A 93 -4.76 13.32 3.86
CA GLU A 93 -6.13 13.28 4.33
C GLU A 93 -7.07 13.54 3.18
N VAL A 94 -8.23 12.89 3.21
CA VAL A 94 -9.25 13.14 2.20
C VAL A 94 -9.92 14.45 2.56
N VAL A 95 -9.76 15.45 1.71
CA VAL A 95 -10.39 16.75 1.91
C VAL A 95 -11.77 16.76 1.24
N ASP A 96 -11.87 16.09 0.11
CA ASP A 96 -13.13 16.00 -0.62
C ASP A 96 -13.11 14.73 -1.44
N ALA A 97 -14.21 14.02 -1.45
CA ALA A 97 -14.33 12.80 -2.23
C ALA A 97 -15.80 12.61 -2.59
N PRO A 98 -16.08 11.94 -3.71
CA PRO A 98 -17.47 11.66 -4.05
C PRO A 98 -18.07 10.75 -3.00
N GLN A 99 -19.34 10.96 -2.70
CA GLN A 99 -20.06 10.12 -1.77
C GLN A 99 -20.26 8.75 -2.41
N ALA A 100 -20.00 7.70 -1.64
CA ALA A 100 -20.25 6.37 -2.13
C ALA A 100 -21.74 6.17 -2.32
N VAL A 101 -22.11 5.57 -3.46
CA VAL A 101 -23.50 5.29 -3.78
C VAL A 101 -23.62 3.80 -3.96
N SER A 102 -24.45 3.19 -3.12
CA SER A 102 -24.61 1.74 -3.13
C SER A 102 -25.11 1.27 -4.48
N GLY A 103 -24.44 0.24 -4.99
CA GLY A 103 -24.85 -0.36 -6.24
C GLY A 103 -24.58 0.47 -7.46
N THR A 104 -23.94 1.59 -7.31
CA THR A 104 -23.63 2.46 -8.43
C THR A 104 -22.16 2.43 -8.68
N ASP A 105 -21.80 2.21 -9.89
CA ASP A 105 -20.40 2.33 -10.25
C ASP A 105 -20.17 3.75 -10.74
N PHE A 106 -18.99 3.99 -11.13
CA PHE A 106 -18.59 5.29 -11.62
C PHE A 106 -18.18 5.23 -13.07
N SER A 107 -18.70 4.25 -13.74
CA SER A 107 -18.50 4.16 -15.16
C SER A 107 -18.99 5.43 -15.77
N GLY A 108 -18.51 5.78 -16.85
CA GLY A 108 -18.83 7.03 -17.46
C GLY A 108 -17.92 8.12 -17.00
N ARG A 109 -17.10 7.81 -16.07
CA ARG A 109 -16.15 8.81 -15.62
C ARG A 109 -14.82 8.65 -16.32
#